data_7502463f2654fc26a7915eaf2ac06259
#
_entry.id   7502463f2654fc26a7915eaf2ac06259
#
_cell.length_a   1.000
_cell.length_b   1.000
_cell.length_c   1.000
_cell.angle_alpha   90.00
_cell.angle_beta   90.00
_cell.angle_gamma   90.00
#
_symmetry.space_group_name_H-M   'P 1'
#
loop_
_entity.id
_entity.type
_entity.pdbx_description
1 polymer ?
#
loop_
_entity_poly.entity_id
_entity_poly.type
_entity_poly.pdbx_seq_one_letter_code
_entity_poly.pdbx_strand_id
1 'polypeptide(L)'
;LEAYNTDIGWLSIPKDELVSGSKRAVERDGFTRIKLKVGHDDPTVDIGRLEAVRRALGPEVRIAIDGNGKWDLPTCLRFCARAEPLDIFWFEEPLWYDDVASHAAL
;
A
#
# COMPACT_ATOMS: atom_id res chain seq x y z
N LEU A 1 -9.10 12.09 -15.79
CA LEU A 1 -8.53 11.85 -14.46
C LEU A 1 -8.88 10.45 -13.98
N GLU A 2 -7.85 9.68 -13.68
CA GLU A 2 -8.06 8.37 -13.06
C GLU A 2 -8.24 8.54 -11.56
N ALA A 3 -9.28 7.91 -11.02
CA ALA A 3 -9.57 7.93 -9.60
C ALA A 3 -8.94 6.71 -8.90
N TYR A 4 -8.52 6.91 -7.67
CA TYR A 4 -8.15 5.81 -6.78
C TYR A 4 -9.35 5.40 -5.95
N ASN A 5 -9.54 4.09 -5.78
CA ASN A 5 -10.43 3.61 -4.74
C ASN A 5 -9.62 3.53 -3.43
N THR A 6 -10.02 4.29 -2.42
CA THR A 6 -9.38 4.33 -1.12
C THR A 6 -10.24 3.73 0.00
N ASP A 7 -11.50 3.44 -0.26
CA ASP A 7 -12.45 3.00 0.77
C ASP A 7 -12.12 1.62 1.31
N ILE A 8 -11.51 0.78 0.50
CA ILE A 8 -11.20 -0.61 0.82
C ILE A 8 -9.85 -0.80 1.49
N GLY A 9 -9.04 0.25 1.60
CA GLY A 9 -7.63 0.15 1.93
C GLY A 9 -7.24 0.39 3.38
N TRP A 10 -8.19 0.43 4.32
CA TRP A 10 -7.91 0.74 5.71
C TRP A 10 -7.15 -0.39 6.43
N LEU A 11 -6.29 -0.01 7.40
CA LEU A 11 -5.47 -0.96 8.15
C LEU A 11 -6.30 -1.99 8.92
N SER A 12 -7.47 -1.60 9.41
CA SER A 12 -8.34 -2.45 10.22
C SER A 12 -9.08 -3.52 9.42
N ILE A 13 -9.07 -3.42 8.09
CA ILE A 13 -9.79 -4.39 7.25
C ILE A 13 -9.01 -5.69 7.20
N PRO A 14 -9.64 -6.84 7.53
CA PRO A 14 -8.99 -8.14 7.41
C PRO A 14 -8.47 -8.40 5.99
N LYS A 15 -7.40 -9.19 5.89
CA LYS A 15 -6.75 -9.46 4.60
C LYS A 15 -7.72 -10.02 3.56
N ASP A 16 -8.57 -10.96 3.94
CA ASP A 16 -9.53 -11.55 3.01
C ASP A 16 -10.53 -10.54 2.47
N GLU A 17 -11.01 -9.66 3.33
CA GLU A 17 -11.92 -8.57 2.92
C GLU A 17 -11.21 -7.54 2.06
N LEU A 18 -9.94 -7.26 2.36
CA LEU A 18 -9.12 -6.36 1.56
C LEU A 18 -8.97 -6.89 0.14
N VAL A 19 -8.66 -8.16 -0.01
CA VAL A 19 -8.53 -8.81 -1.32
C VAL A 19 -9.87 -8.80 -2.07
N SER A 20 -10.94 -9.22 -1.41
CA SER A 20 -12.28 -9.25 -2.03
C SER A 20 -12.76 -7.86 -2.45
N GLY A 21 -12.56 -6.86 -1.61
CA GLY A 21 -12.92 -5.49 -1.91
C GLY A 21 -12.11 -4.91 -3.05
N SER A 22 -10.81 -5.21 -3.10
CA SER A 22 -9.93 -4.76 -4.17
C SER A 22 -10.35 -5.38 -5.51
N LYS A 23 -10.63 -6.67 -5.54
CA LYS A 23 -11.12 -7.34 -6.75
C LYS A 23 -12.43 -6.73 -7.23
N ARG A 24 -13.35 -6.47 -6.31
CA ARG A 24 -14.65 -5.86 -6.65
C ARG A 24 -14.48 -4.47 -7.24
N ALA A 25 -13.57 -3.65 -6.66
CA ALA A 25 -13.29 -2.33 -7.18
C ALA A 25 -12.78 -2.37 -8.62
N VAL A 26 -11.90 -3.30 -8.93
CA VAL A 26 -11.31 -3.42 -10.27
C VAL A 26 -12.28 -4.07 -11.25
N GLU A 27 -12.85 -5.22 -10.89
CA GLU A 27 -13.66 -6.01 -11.82
C GLU A 27 -15.06 -5.46 -12.01
N ARG A 28 -15.68 -4.96 -10.94
CA ARG A 28 -17.06 -4.49 -10.95
C ARG A 28 -17.17 -3.00 -11.21
N ASP A 29 -16.34 -2.20 -10.52
CA ASP A 29 -16.43 -0.75 -10.55
C ASP A 29 -15.47 -0.10 -11.54
N GLY A 30 -14.60 -0.89 -12.18
CA GLY A 30 -13.72 -0.43 -13.25
C GLY A 30 -12.52 0.40 -12.83
N PHE A 31 -12.13 0.39 -11.55
CA PHE A 31 -10.95 1.11 -11.10
C PHE A 31 -9.67 0.44 -11.65
N THR A 32 -8.75 1.24 -12.17
CA THR A 32 -7.44 0.78 -12.62
C THR A 32 -6.34 1.10 -11.61
N ARG A 33 -6.68 1.84 -10.56
CA ARG A 33 -5.77 2.24 -9.49
C ARG A 33 -6.47 2.06 -8.15
N ILE A 34 -5.74 1.52 -7.19
CA ILE A 34 -6.21 1.43 -5.81
C ILE A 34 -5.15 2.00 -4.88
N LYS A 35 -5.58 2.49 -3.72
CA LYS A 35 -4.67 2.95 -2.68
C LYS A 35 -4.98 2.22 -1.38
N LEU A 36 -3.95 1.64 -0.78
CA LEU A 36 -4.05 0.85 0.44
C LEU A 36 -3.25 1.51 1.56
N LYS A 37 -3.75 1.42 2.78
CA LYS A 37 -3.02 1.86 3.96
C LYS A 37 -1.99 0.82 4.36
N VAL A 38 -0.81 1.29 4.75
CA VAL A 38 0.23 0.49 5.39
C VAL A 38 0.63 1.17 6.69
N GLY A 39 1.36 0.49 7.56
CA GLY A 39 1.79 1.10 8.81
C GLY A 39 1.47 0.26 10.05
N HIS A 40 1.33 -1.05 9.90
CA HIS A 40 1.25 -1.93 11.07
C HIS A 40 2.57 -1.89 11.83
N ASP A 41 2.53 -2.19 13.13
CA ASP A 41 3.73 -2.23 13.96
C ASP A 41 4.77 -3.20 13.39
N ASP A 42 4.32 -4.32 12.85
CA ASP A 42 5.16 -5.25 12.11
C ASP A 42 4.92 -5.06 10.60
N PRO A 43 5.88 -4.48 9.86
CA PRO A 43 5.71 -4.24 8.43
C PRO A 43 5.53 -5.50 7.59
N THR A 44 5.89 -6.68 8.11
CA THR A 44 5.67 -7.93 7.37
C THR A 44 4.18 -8.22 7.18
N VAL A 45 3.32 -7.72 8.08
CA VAL A 45 1.87 -7.80 7.91
C VAL A 45 1.45 -7.03 6.66
N ASP A 46 1.99 -5.84 6.47
CA ASP A 46 1.68 -5.02 5.30
C ASP A 46 2.17 -5.68 4.01
N ILE A 47 3.36 -6.27 4.03
CA ILE A 47 3.88 -7.01 2.87
C ILE A 47 2.95 -8.16 2.50
N GLY A 48 2.51 -8.95 3.47
CA GLY A 48 1.57 -10.06 3.23
C GLY A 48 0.26 -9.61 2.62
N ARG A 49 -0.28 -8.48 3.10
CA ARG A 49 -1.51 -7.89 2.57
C ARG A 49 -1.32 -7.43 1.12
N LEU A 50 -0.22 -6.73 0.84
CA LEU A 50 0.08 -6.25 -0.52
C LEU A 50 0.34 -7.40 -1.49
N GLU A 51 1.05 -8.44 -1.06
CA GLU A 51 1.28 -9.62 -1.89
C GLU A 51 -0.05 -10.28 -2.27
N ALA A 52 -0.97 -10.43 -1.32
CA ALA A 52 -2.27 -11.04 -1.56
C ALA A 52 -3.08 -10.20 -2.56
N VAL A 53 -3.09 -8.88 -2.41
CA VAL A 53 -3.80 -7.98 -3.32
C VAL A 53 -3.18 -8.03 -4.72
N ARG A 54 -1.85 -7.93 -4.80
CA ARG A 54 -1.16 -7.97 -6.11
C ARG A 54 -1.43 -9.28 -6.85
N ARG A 55 -1.40 -10.40 -6.13
CA ARG A 55 -1.68 -11.71 -6.72
C ARG A 55 -3.12 -11.78 -7.24
N ALA A 56 -4.05 -11.21 -6.51
CA ALA A 56 -5.47 -11.25 -6.88
C ALA A 56 -5.78 -10.32 -8.07
N LEU A 57 -5.13 -9.15 -8.15
CA LEU A 57 -5.43 -8.15 -9.17
C LEU A 57 -4.59 -8.29 -10.46
N GLY A 58 -3.45 -8.97 -10.37
CA GLY A 58 -2.52 -9.08 -11.49
C GLY A 58 -1.62 -7.84 -11.64
N PRO A 59 -0.71 -7.84 -12.64
CA PRO A 59 0.33 -6.81 -12.76
C PRO A 59 -0.16 -5.49 -13.37
N GLU A 60 -1.33 -5.46 -13.95
CA GLU A 60 -1.84 -4.29 -14.70
C GLU A 60 -2.41 -3.21 -13.79
N VAL A 61 -2.90 -3.57 -12.61
CA VAL A 61 -3.51 -2.63 -11.68
C VAL A 61 -2.42 -1.87 -10.94
N ARG A 62 -2.52 -0.55 -10.87
CA ARG A 62 -1.57 0.28 -10.14
C ARG A 62 -1.96 0.33 -8.67
N ILE A 63 -1.03 -0.02 -7.80
CA ILE A 63 -1.21 -0.01 -6.35
C ILE A 63 -0.38 1.13 -5.78
N ALA A 64 -1.06 2.08 -5.14
CA ALA A 64 -0.44 3.09 -4.30
C ALA A 64 -0.62 2.72 -2.84
N ILE A 65 0.27 3.16 -1.99
CA ILE A 65 0.19 2.92 -0.55
C ILE A 65 0.36 4.22 0.22
N ASP A 66 -0.21 4.27 1.41
CA ASP A 66 -0.16 5.43 2.28
C ASP A 66 0.20 4.97 3.70
N GLY A 67 1.37 5.40 4.19
CA GLY A 67 1.88 5.04 5.51
C GLY A 67 1.43 5.95 6.64
N ASN A 68 0.83 7.08 6.32
CA ASN A 68 0.41 8.10 7.30
C ASN A 68 1.51 8.48 8.30
N GLY A 69 2.78 8.39 7.88
CA GLY A 69 3.92 8.77 8.70
C GLY A 69 4.17 7.88 9.92
N LYS A 70 3.69 6.65 9.92
CA LYS A 70 3.75 5.79 11.12
C LYS A 70 5.10 5.13 11.35
N TRP A 71 5.92 4.98 10.32
CA TRP A 71 7.19 4.28 10.44
C TRP A 71 8.37 5.24 10.57
N ASP A 72 9.44 4.76 11.20
CA ASP A 72 10.74 5.43 11.17
C ASP A 72 11.51 5.05 9.89
N LEU A 73 12.63 5.70 9.64
CA LEU A 73 13.41 5.45 8.43
C LEU A 73 13.91 4.01 8.32
N PRO A 74 14.52 3.39 9.36
CA PRO A 74 14.97 2.00 9.23
C PRO A 74 13.84 1.03 8.89
N THR A 75 12.70 1.17 9.52
CA THR A 75 11.52 0.34 9.27
C THR A 75 11.02 0.54 7.84
N CYS A 76 10.93 1.78 7.39
CA CYS A 76 10.48 2.12 6.07
C CYS A 76 11.42 1.56 4.99
N LEU A 77 12.73 1.65 5.19
CA LEU A 77 13.71 1.10 4.25
C LEU A 77 13.60 -0.42 4.14
N ARG A 78 13.44 -1.11 5.27
CA ARG A 78 13.23 -2.57 5.25
C ARG A 78 11.96 -2.95 4.50
N PHE A 79 10.88 -2.21 4.74
CA PHE A 79 9.63 -2.44 4.02
C PHE A 79 9.80 -2.21 2.52
N CYS A 80 10.41 -1.10 2.11
CA CYS A 80 10.60 -0.77 0.70
C CYS A 80 11.42 -1.83 -0.04
N ALA A 81 12.46 -2.37 0.61
CA ALA A 81 13.27 -3.42 0.01
C ALA A 81 12.45 -4.68 -0.28
N ARG A 82 11.53 -5.04 0.62
CA ARG A 82 10.66 -6.21 0.45
C ARG A 82 9.49 -5.94 -0.49
N ALA A 83 9.05 -4.69 -0.60
CA ALA A 83 7.94 -4.31 -1.44
C ALA A 83 8.35 -4.11 -2.92
N GLU A 84 9.64 -4.02 -3.22
CA GLU A 84 10.12 -3.77 -4.57
C GLU A 84 9.53 -4.72 -5.62
N PRO A 85 9.47 -6.04 -5.42
CA PRO A 85 8.88 -6.94 -6.40
C PRO A 85 7.37 -6.75 -6.61
N LEU A 86 6.71 -6.01 -5.73
CA LEU A 86 5.26 -5.80 -5.81
C LEU A 86 4.88 -4.65 -6.73
N ASP A 87 5.87 -3.91 -7.24
CA ASP A 87 5.69 -2.84 -8.20
C ASP A 87 4.69 -1.77 -7.69
N ILE A 88 5.02 -1.17 -6.54
CA ILE A 88 4.20 -0.11 -5.95
C ILE A 88 4.39 1.18 -6.75
N PHE A 89 3.28 1.74 -7.20
CA PHE A 89 3.28 2.92 -8.06
C PHE A 89 3.59 4.22 -7.31
N TRP A 90 3.11 4.34 -6.07
CA TRP A 90 3.25 5.55 -5.27
C TRP A 90 3.23 5.21 -3.79
N PHE A 91 4.10 5.84 -3.00
CA PHE A 91 4.14 5.69 -1.55
C PHE A 91 3.95 7.06 -0.91
N GLU A 92 2.75 7.30 -0.38
CA GLU A 92 2.37 8.55 0.25
C GLU A 92 2.68 8.52 1.75
N GLU A 93 3.24 9.60 2.28
CA GLU A 93 3.57 9.75 3.69
C GLU A 93 4.28 8.54 4.30
N PRO A 94 5.43 8.12 3.73
CA PRO A 94 6.13 6.93 4.25
C PRO A 94 6.68 7.13 5.65
N LEU A 95 7.03 8.38 6.00
CA LEU A 95 7.65 8.75 7.27
C LEU A 95 6.88 9.89 7.91
N TRP A 96 7.22 10.18 9.18
CA TRP A 96 6.65 11.34 9.87
C TRP A 96 6.93 12.61 9.07
N TYR A 97 5.92 13.44 8.88
CA TYR A 97 6.00 14.59 7.96
C TYR A 97 7.06 15.63 8.33
N ASP A 98 7.43 15.73 9.61
CA ASP A 98 8.48 16.64 10.08
C ASP A 98 9.90 16.09 9.90
N ASP A 99 10.05 14.83 9.52
CA ASP A 99 11.35 14.18 9.37
C ASP A 99 11.92 14.41 7.97
N VAL A 100 12.34 15.65 7.71
CA VAL A 100 12.86 16.06 6.39
C VAL A 100 14.12 15.29 6.01
N ALA A 101 15.03 15.07 6.96
CA ALA A 101 16.29 14.37 6.70
C ALA A 101 16.04 12.91 6.29
N SER A 102 15.12 12.23 6.97
CA SER A 102 14.76 10.85 6.64
C SER A 102 14.07 10.73 5.29
N HIS A 103 13.19 11.67 4.96
CA HIS A 103 12.55 11.70 3.64
C HIS A 103 13.58 11.92 2.53
N ALA A 104 14.58 12.76 2.75
CA ALA A 104 15.65 12.98 1.77
C ALA A 104 16.51 11.73 1.56
N ALA A 105 16.65 10.89 2.59
CA ALA A 105 17.42 9.63 2.51
C ALA A 105 16.65 8.50 1.85
N LEU A 106 15.33 8.56 1.86
CA LEU A 106 14.48 7.52 1.31
C LEU A 106 14.42 7.58 -0.21
#